data_c7cd5cdac604b5b2bcb49f47a386a1f2
#
_entry.id   c7cd5cdac604b5b2bcb49f47a386a1f2
#
_cell.length_a   1.000
_cell.length_b   1.000
_cell.length_c   1.000
_cell.angle_alpha   90.00
_cell.angle_beta   90.00
_cell.angle_gamma   90.00
#
_symmetry.space_group_name_H-M   'P 1'
#
loop_
_entity.id
_entity.type
_entity.pdbx_description
1 polymer ?
#
loop_
_entity_poly.entity_id
_entity_poly.type
_entity_poly.pdbx_seq_one_letter_code
_entity_poly.pdbx_strand_id
1 'polypeptide(L)'
;MVGINSNGQRIDMNWEDGPSPMQLALQMVGACSIVDVVIGLKEREFSKVWVEMDSTRNDESPRYFTSMHLVYHVEGDVPQKLVERVVHKSHEKYCSVSNSLRDDCKITS
;
A
#
# COMPACT_ATOMS: atom_id res chain seq x y z
N MET A 1 -0.10 -12.21 18.49
CA MET A 1 0.68 -11.02 18.98
C MET A 1 -0.10 -9.75 18.76
N VAL A 2 0.21 -8.76 19.55
CA VAL A 2 -0.50 -7.49 19.53
C VAL A 2 0.52 -6.36 19.44
N GLY A 3 0.34 -5.48 18.46
CA GLY A 3 1.08 -4.23 18.39
C GLY A 3 0.25 -3.12 18.99
N ILE A 4 0.87 -2.30 19.85
CA ILE A 4 0.21 -1.14 20.46
C ILE A 4 1.09 0.08 20.24
N ASN A 5 0.53 1.14 19.63
CA ASN A 5 1.26 2.37 19.41
C ASN A 5 1.18 3.31 20.62
N SER A 6 1.83 4.47 20.53
CA SER A 6 1.86 5.45 21.62
C SER A 6 0.49 6.05 21.95
N ASN A 7 -0.49 5.91 21.08
CA ASN A 7 -1.87 6.37 21.32
C ASN A 7 -2.77 5.29 21.91
N GLY A 8 -2.20 4.12 22.22
CA GLY A 8 -2.96 2.99 22.78
C GLY A 8 -3.77 2.21 21.77
N GLN A 9 -3.59 2.46 20.47
CA GLN A 9 -4.29 1.74 19.41
C GLN A 9 -3.61 0.40 19.16
N ARG A 10 -4.41 -0.65 18.97
CA ARG A 10 -3.87 -2.00 18.86
C ARG A 10 -4.14 -2.62 17.49
N ILE A 11 -3.19 -3.45 17.07
CA ILE A 11 -3.30 -4.26 15.85
C ILE A 11 -2.97 -5.70 16.23
N ASP A 12 -3.88 -6.61 15.94
CA ASP A 12 -3.68 -8.03 16.19
C ASP A 12 -3.00 -8.70 14.99
N MET A 13 -1.95 -9.48 15.25
CA MET A 13 -1.16 -10.17 14.24
C MET A 13 -0.95 -11.62 14.61
N ASN A 14 -0.82 -12.49 13.62
CA ASN A 14 -0.53 -13.92 13.82
C ASN A 14 0.31 -14.43 12.66
N TRP A 15 1.50 -14.99 12.94
CA TRP A 15 2.38 -15.46 11.86
C TRP A 15 1.92 -16.78 11.22
N GLU A 16 1.00 -17.52 11.84
CA GLU A 16 0.46 -18.76 11.27
C GLU A 16 -0.80 -18.51 10.46
N ASP A 17 -1.80 -17.87 11.05
CA ASP A 17 -3.10 -17.63 10.44
C ASP A 17 -3.25 -16.24 9.83
N GLY A 18 -2.35 -15.31 10.15
CA GLY A 18 -2.35 -13.94 9.66
C GLY A 18 -3.36 -13.03 10.35
N PRO A 19 -3.30 -11.72 10.08
CA PRO A 19 -2.26 -11.15 9.25
C PRO A 19 -0.88 -11.24 9.91
N SER A 20 0.08 -11.74 9.16
CA SER A 20 1.47 -11.78 9.62
C SER A 20 2.10 -10.38 9.53
N PRO A 21 3.26 -10.14 10.21
CA PRO A 21 3.94 -8.85 10.07
C PRO A 21 4.23 -8.44 8.63
N MET A 22 4.64 -9.37 7.77
CA MET A 22 4.92 -9.05 6.37
C MET A 22 3.66 -8.81 5.56
N GLN A 23 2.59 -9.54 5.81
CA GLN A 23 1.28 -9.25 5.19
C GLN A 23 0.79 -7.87 5.60
N LEU A 24 0.94 -7.52 6.86
CA LEU A 24 0.56 -6.19 7.36
C LEU A 24 1.41 -5.09 6.73
N ALA A 25 2.72 -5.33 6.57
CA ALA A 25 3.61 -4.38 5.90
C ALA A 25 3.15 -4.09 4.46
N LEU A 26 2.77 -5.13 3.71
CA LEU A 26 2.23 -4.97 2.36
C LEU A 26 0.92 -4.17 2.38
N GLN A 27 0.02 -4.51 3.30
CA GLN A 27 -1.25 -3.80 3.46
C GLN A 27 -1.03 -2.32 3.82
N MET A 28 0.00 -2.00 4.59
CA MET A 28 0.33 -0.61 4.92
C MET A 28 0.78 0.20 3.72
N VAL A 29 1.49 -0.40 2.78
CA VAL A 29 1.86 0.27 1.53
C VAL A 29 0.59 0.63 0.75
N GLY A 30 -0.34 -0.31 0.62
CA GLY A 30 -1.63 -0.06 -0.04
C GLY A 30 -2.44 1.01 0.68
N ALA A 31 -2.56 0.91 1.99
CA ALA A 31 -3.34 1.85 2.80
C ALA A 31 -2.78 3.27 2.73
N CYS A 32 -1.47 3.42 2.84
CA CYS A 32 -0.81 4.72 2.76
C CYS A 32 -1.02 5.37 1.38
N SER A 33 -0.81 4.60 0.32
CA SER A 33 -0.97 5.11 -1.04
C SER A 33 -2.43 5.44 -1.38
N ILE A 34 -3.39 4.67 -0.85
CA ILE A 34 -4.83 4.95 -1.07
C ILE A 34 -5.24 6.30 -0.49
N VAL A 35 -4.67 6.70 0.64
CA VAL A 35 -4.93 8.04 1.20
C VAL A 35 -4.55 9.11 0.18
N ASP A 36 -3.39 8.96 -0.45
CA ASP A 36 -2.93 9.91 -1.48
C ASP A 36 -3.84 9.89 -2.71
N VAL A 37 -4.34 8.73 -3.10
CA VAL A 37 -5.28 8.61 -4.23
C VAL A 37 -6.58 9.32 -3.92
N VAL A 38 -7.15 9.10 -2.74
CA VAL A 38 -8.39 9.76 -2.31
C VAL A 38 -8.22 11.28 -2.28
N ILE A 39 -7.11 11.77 -1.73
CA ILE A 39 -6.82 13.20 -1.70
C ILE A 39 -6.63 13.77 -3.11
N GLY A 40 -5.92 13.04 -3.97
CA GLY A 40 -5.67 13.48 -5.35
C GLY A 40 -6.92 13.50 -6.22
N LEU A 41 -7.95 12.72 -5.86
CA LEU A 41 -9.20 12.64 -6.63
C LEU A 41 -10.36 13.38 -5.96
N LYS A 42 -10.12 14.16 -4.92
CA LYS A 42 -11.19 14.82 -4.13
C LYS A 42 -12.10 15.72 -4.93
N GLU A 43 -11.63 16.27 -6.05
CA GLU A 43 -12.42 17.14 -6.94
C GLU A 43 -13.30 16.35 -7.93
N ARG A 44 -13.19 15.03 -7.92
CA ARG A 44 -13.92 14.14 -8.82
C ARG A 44 -15.01 13.38 -8.07
N GLU A 45 -16.01 12.92 -8.80
CA GLU A 45 -17.07 12.10 -8.25
C GLU A 45 -16.71 10.62 -8.36
N PHE A 46 -16.50 9.98 -7.23
CA PHE A 46 -16.26 8.55 -7.15
C PHE A 46 -16.96 7.97 -5.91
N SER A 47 -17.42 6.72 -6.02
CA SER A 47 -18.14 6.06 -4.94
C SER A 47 -17.28 5.12 -4.12
N LYS A 48 -16.20 4.58 -4.71
CA LYS A 48 -15.38 3.57 -4.07
C LYS A 48 -13.98 3.55 -4.65
N VAL A 49 -13.00 3.38 -3.78
CA VAL A 49 -11.60 3.18 -4.15
C VAL A 49 -11.05 2.00 -3.36
N TRP A 50 -10.38 1.06 -4.03
CA TRP A 50 -9.70 -0.05 -3.35
C TRP A 50 -8.47 -0.46 -4.12
N VAL A 51 -7.58 -1.21 -3.47
CA VAL A 51 -6.33 -1.68 -4.06
C VAL A 51 -6.15 -3.17 -3.81
N GLU A 52 -5.71 -3.88 -4.83
CA GLU A 52 -5.29 -5.28 -4.75
C GLU A 52 -3.77 -5.32 -4.84
N MET A 53 -3.14 -6.13 -3.98
CA MET A 53 -1.70 -6.13 -3.84
C MET A 53 -1.13 -7.53 -3.96
N ASP A 54 -0.01 -7.63 -4.71
CA ASP A 54 0.80 -8.83 -4.83
C ASP A 54 2.25 -8.49 -4.54
N SER A 55 3.00 -9.45 -4.03
CA SER A 55 4.40 -9.22 -3.72
C SER A 55 5.25 -10.46 -3.91
N THR A 56 6.55 -10.24 -4.12
CA THR A 56 7.56 -11.30 -4.02
C THR A 56 8.56 -10.95 -2.94
N ARG A 57 9.16 -11.96 -2.36
CA ARG A 57 10.11 -11.83 -1.26
C ARG A 57 11.37 -12.62 -1.57
N ASN A 58 12.47 -12.26 -0.92
CA ASN A 58 13.71 -13.00 -1.01
C ASN A 58 13.50 -14.44 -0.56
N ASP A 59 14.11 -15.40 -1.24
CA ASP A 59 13.94 -16.83 -0.94
C ASP A 59 14.58 -17.24 0.40
N GLU A 60 15.65 -16.56 0.77
CA GLU A 60 16.40 -16.84 1.98
C GLU A 60 16.21 -15.73 3.03
N SER A 61 16.43 -16.09 4.28
CA SER A 61 16.35 -15.13 5.38
C SER A 61 17.51 -14.10 5.32
N PRO A 62 17.27 -12.80 5.54
CA PRO A 62 15.96 -12.19 5.78
C PRO A 62 15.11 -12.13 4.51
N ARG A 63 13.85 -12.50 4.64
CA ARG A 63 12.93 -12.57 3.50
C ARG A 63 12.24 -11.23 3.25
N TYR A 64 13.02 -10.23 2.88
CA TYR A 64 12.53 -8.89 2.56
C TYR A 64 11.77 -8.88 1.24
N PHE A 65 10.95 -7.84 1.04
CA PHE A 65 10.23 -7.66 -0.23
C PHE A 65 11.19 -7.36 -1.37
N THR A 66 11.06 -8.10 -2.46
CA THR A 66 11.81 -7.84 -3.70
C THR A 66 10.96 -7.10 -4.71
N SER A 67 9.64 -7.28 -4.69
CA SER A 67 8.73 -6.51 -5.52
C SER A 67 7.35 -6.44 -4.88
N MET A 68 6.61 -5.40 -5.26
CA MET A 68 5.19 -5.23 -4.93
C MET A 68 4.48 -4.74 -6.18
N HIS A 69 3.31 -5.31 -6.46
CA HIS A 69 2.44 -4.84 -7.54
C HIS A 69 1.08 -4.48 -6.95
N LEU A 70 0.64 -3.27 -7.19
CA LEU A 70 -0.60 -2.73 -6.65
C LEU A 70 -1.53 -2.33 -7.80
N VAL A 71 -2.74 -2.89 -7.78
CA VAL A 71 -3.76 -2.56 -8.77
C VAL A 71 -4.84 -1.74 -8.09
N TYR A 72 -5.00 -0.50 -8.51
CA TYR A 72 -5.96 0.44 -7.94
C TYR A 72 -7.25 0.42 -8.74
N HIS A 73 -8.36 0.34 -8.03
CA HIS A 73 -9.70 0.35 -8.61
C HIS A 73 -10.45 1.57 -8.12
N VAL A 74 -11.04 2.31 -9.04
CA VAL A 74 -11.85 3.49 -8.73
C VAL A 74 -13.19 3.33 -9.44
N GLU A 75 -14.27 3.33 -8.66
CA GLU A 75 -15.63 3.38 -9.21
C GLU A 75 -16.12 4.82 -9.24
N GLY A 76 -16.37 5.33 -10.43
CA GLY A 76 -16.86 6.69 -10.60
C GLY A 76 -16.42 7.29 -11.93
N ASP A 77 -16.81 8.53 -12.13
CA ASP A 77 -16.46 9.27 -13.34
C ASP A 77 -15.09 9.95 -13.20
N VAL A 78 -14.04 9.11 -13.22
CA VAL A 78 -12.66 9.56 -13.04
C VAL A 78 -11.80 9.07 -14.20
N PRO A 79 -11.10 9.99 -14.91
CA PRO A 79 -10.22 9.58 -16.02
C PRO A 79 -9.09 8.66 -15.53
N GLN A 80 -8.87 7.57 -16.24
CA GLN A 80 -7.83 6.60 -15.90
C GLN A 80 -6.44 7.26 -15.83
N LYS A 81 -6.14 8.18 -16.74
CA LYS A 81 -4.85 8.89 -16.73
C LYS A 81 -4.62 9.71 -15.48
N LEU A 82 -5.68 10.27 -14.90
CA LEU A 82 -5.59 11.01 -13.63
C LEU A 82 -5.25 10.07 -12.49
N VAL A 83 -5.92 8.90 -12.43
CA VAL A 83 -5.63 7.88 -11.41
C VAL A 83 -4.18 7.43 -11.51
N GLU A 84 -3.70 7.12 -12.71
CA GLU A 84 -2.32 6.70 -12.94
C GLU A 84 -1.31 7.76 -12.48
N ARG A 85 -1.58 9.02 -12.75
CA ARG A 85 -0.72 10.13 -12.33
C ARG A 85 -0.67 10.28 -10.82
N VAL A 86 -1.82 10.20 -10.16
CA VAL A 86 -1.93 10.32 -8.70
C VAL A 86 -1.20 9.17 -8.03
N VAL A 87 -1.40 7.94 -8.50
CA VAL A 87 -0.72 6.74 -7.99
C VAL A 87 0.79 6.86 -8.16
N HIS A 88 1.24 7.26 -9.35
CA HIS A 88 2.67 7.44 -9.61
C HIS A 88 3.32 8.44 -8.64
N LYS A 89 2.67 9.60 -8.44
CA LYS A 89 3.17 10.61 -7.51
C LYS A 89 3.16 10.14 -6.07
N SER A 90 2.18 9.34 -5.67
CA SER A 90 2.12 8.78 -4.32
C SER A 90 3.38 7.97 -4.03
N HIS A 91 3.73 7.01 -4.87
CA HIS A 91 4.89 6.16 -4.66
C HIS A 91 6.21 6.88 -4.89
N GLU A 92 6.24 7.86 -5.79
CA GLU A 92 7.45 8.65 -6.04
C GLU A 92 7.78 9.60 -4.90
N LYS A 93 6.79 10.28 -4.32
CA LYS A 93 7.02 11.41 -3.41
C LYS A 93 6.30 11.36 -2.08
N TYR A 94 5.07 10.86 -2.03
CA TYR A 94 4.18 11.10 -0.88
C TYR A 94 3.97 9.92 0.04
N CYS A 95 4.00 8.70 -0.48
CA CYS A 95 3.79 7.52 0.36
C CYS A 95 5.01 7.25 1.24
N SER A 96 4.90 7.62 2.51
CA SER A 96 5.99 7.44 3.48
C SER A 96 6.35 5.98 3.67
N VAL A 97 5.37 5.09 3.62
CA VAL A 97 5.60 3.65 3.80
C VAL A 97 6.37 3.07 2.62
N SER A 98 5.95 3.34 1.37
CA SER A 98 6.67 2.83 0.21
C SER A 98 8.06 3.42 0.08
N ASN A 99 8.25 4.67 0.50
CA ASN A 99 9.55 5.32 0.48
C ASN A 99 10.46 4.91 1.66
N SER A 100 9.94 4.12 2.59
CA SER A 100 10.71 3.54 3.69
C SER A 100 11.23 2.14 3.38
N LEU A 101 10.87 1.57 2.24
CA LEU A 101 11.33 0.26 1.81
C LEU A 101 12.74 0.34 1.23
N ARG A 102 13.36 -0.84 1.07
CA ARG A 102 14.67 -0.93 0.41
C ARG A 102 14.60 -0.37 -1.00
N ASP A 103 15.66 0.29 -1.44
CA ASP A 103 15.75 0.89 -2.78
C ASP A 103 15.60 -0.16 -3.89
N ASP A 104 16.01 -1.40 -3.64
CA ASP A 104 15.91 -2.49 -4.61
C ASP A 104 14.56 -3.22 -4.60
N CYS A 105 13.63 -2.80 -3.76
CA CYS A 105 12.25 -3.30 -3.82
C CYS A 105 11.53 -2.61 -4.96
N LYS A 106 11.15 -3.38 -5.99
CA LYS A 106 10.49 -2.84 -7.17
C LYS A 106 8.98 -2.71 -6.91
N ILE A 107 8.47 -1.48 -6.96
CA ILE A 107 7.05 -1.20 -6.81
C ILE A 107 6.46 -0.83 -8.16
N THR A 108 5.41 -1.54 -8.57
CA THR A 108 4.68 -1.30 -9.82
C THR A 108 3.19 -1.16 -9.55
N SER A 109 2.48 -0.53 -10.49
CA SER A 109 1.04 -0.32 -10.37
C SER A 109 0.32 -0.45 -11.71
#